data_50820e43185b1a1f33fd0fc2234e69ab
#
_entry.id   50820e43185b1a1f33fd0fc2234e69ab
#
_cell.length_a   1.000
_cell.length_b   1.000
_cell.length_c   1.000
_cell.angle_alpha   90.00
_cell.angle_beta   90.00
_cell.angle_gamma   90.00
#
_symmetry.space_group_name_H-M   'P 1'
#
loop_
_entity.id
_entity.type
_entity.pdbx_description
1 polymer ?
#
loop_
_entity_poly.entity_id
_entity_poly.type
_entity_poly.pdbx_seq_one_letter_code
_entity_poly.pdbx_strand_id
1 'polypeptide(L)'
;VLPISQAQAQSFCENRLQPLIQDCPALAKHMTERKKDFKITELHLMRQTIALQGAQSPQQLASRPIKLLFADELDKWPAASKKEADALSLAMERLKTYRDHKAILSSTPTVESGPIWQEYLAGSQHQYHVPCPECGALFVLQWEQVQYPADAKSEYIRANTCLICPECGAAIEERHKHGMLEHGEWRSSSPDAPEDVRSYQLSELYSPWSSWGALAVKYKAAEQQYNEGIVGPAQNFCNSSLAMP
;
A
#
# COMPACT_ATOMS: atom_id res chain seq x y z
N VAL A 1 7.54 11.77 7.49
CA VAL A 1 7.58 10.80 6.36
C VAL A 1 8.89 10.06 6.43
N LEU A 2 8.84 8.73 6.37
CA LEU A 2 9.99 7.86 6.52
C LEU A 2 10.11 6.92 5.31
N PRO A 3 10.79 7.33 4.23
CA PRO A 3 11.19 6.41 3.15
C PRO A 3 12.39 5.55 3.57
N ILE A 4 12.74 4.56 2.75
CA ILE A 4 13.79 3.57 3.07
C ILE A 4 15.15 4.24 3.31
N SER A 5 15.57 5.20 2.46
CA SER A 5 16.88 5.84 2.54
C SER A 5 16.79 7.37 2.54
N GLN A 6 17.87 8.02 3.00
CA GLN A 6 17.98 9.49 2.98
C GLN A 6 17.95 10.06 1.55
N ALA A 7 18.54 9.38 0.58
CA ALA A 7 18.50 9.81 -0.82
C ALA A 7 17.08 9.77 -1.39
N GLN A 8 16.30 8.75 -1.04
CA GLN A 8 14.89 8.68 -1.42
C GLN A 8 14.06 9.76 -0.72
N ALA A 9 14.36 10.06 0.55
CA ALA A 9 13.72 11.16 1.27
C ALA A 9 13.93 12.51 0.56
N GLN A 10 15.16 12.78 0.12
CA GLN A 10 15.50 14.00 -0.63
C GLN A 10 14.75 14.06 -1.96
N SER A 11 14.88 13.00 -2.77
CA SER A 11 14.21 12.91 -4.08
C SER A 11 12.70 13.05 -3.97
N PHE A 12 12.07 12.42 -3.00
CA PHE A 12 10.63 12.54 -2.76
C PHE A 12 10.24 13.97 -2.36
N CYS A 13 11.03 14.60 -1.50
CA CYS A 13 10.79 15.98 -1.08
C CYS A 13 10.86 16.94 -2.27
N GLU A 14 11.93 16.89 -3.05
CA GLU A 14 12.18 17.82 -4.15
C GLU A 14 11.23 17.61 -5.33
N ASN A 15 10.98 16.35 -5.71
CA ASN A 15 10.29 16.03 -6.95
C ASN A 15 8.77 15.78 -6.75
N ARG A 16 8.30 15.63 -5.52
CA ARG A 16 6.89 15.32 -5.25
C ARG A 16 6.27 16.27 -4.23
N LEU A 17 6.84 16.32 -3.01
CA LEU A 17 6.18 17.01 -1.91
C LEU A 17 6.24 18.55 -2.04
N GLN A 18 7.39 19.11 -2.40
CA GLN A 18 7.52 20.55 -2.60
C GLN A 18 6.64 21.06 -3.74
N PRO A 19 6.65 20.46 -4.95
CA PRO A 19 5.72 20.85 -6.01
C PRO A 19 4.25 20.72 -5.59
N LEU A 20 3.88 19.61 -4.95
CA LEU A 20 2.51 19.41 -4.47
C LEU A 20 2.05 20.53 -3.54
N ILE A 21 2.91 20.98 -2.60
CA ILE A 21 2.57 22.08 -1.68
C ILE A 21 2.50 23.41 -2.43
N GLN A 22 3.40 23.65 -3.38
CA GLN A 22 3.47 24.91 -4.13
C GLN A 22 2.30 25.05 -5.11
N ASP A 23 1.95 23.98 -5.81
CA ASP A 23 0.96 24.01 -6.89
C ASP A 23 -0.48 23.86 -6.37
N CYS A 24 -0.68 23.35 -5.15
CA CYS A 24 -1.99 23.19 -4.55
C CYS A 24 -2.37 24.46 -3.77
N PRO A 25 -3.35 25.28 -4.20
CA PRO A 25 -3.72 26.52 -3.52
C PRO A 25 -4.14 26.33 -2.06
N ALA A 26 -4.73 25.19 -1.74
CA ALA A 26 -5.13 24.83 -0.37
C ALA A 26 -3.93 24.62 0.56
N LEU A 27 -2.79 24.18 0.03
CA LEU A 27 -1.55 23.94 0.78
C LEU A 27 -0.62 25.16 0.73
N ALA A 28 -0.52 25.80 -0.43
CA ALA A 28 0.36 26.95 -0.65
C ALA A 28 0.11 28.09 0.35
N LYS A 29 -1.14 28.32 0.75
CA LYS A 29 -1.50 29.32 1.78
C LYS A 29 -0.87 29.07 3.14
N HIS A 30 -0.34 27.88 3.41
CA HIS A 30 0.35 27.53 4.65
C HIS A 30 1.87 27.66 4.54
N MET A 31 2.38 28.00 3.36
CA MET A 31 3.81 28.28 3.16
C MET A 31 4.22 29.56 3.89
N THR A 32 5.47 29.61 4.30
CA THR A 32 6.09 30.83 4.84
C THR A 32 6.76 31.60 3.69
N GLU A 33 6.93 32.89 3.86
CA GLU A 33 7.66 33.76 2.89
C GLU A 33 9.19 33.55 2.91
N ARG A 34 9.67 32.74 3.85
CA ARG A 34 11.11 32.55 4.08
C ARG A 34 11.64 31.40 3.27
N LYS A 35 12.47 31.64 2.26
CA LYS A 35 13.11 30.59 1.42
C LYS A 35 13.84 29.52 2.24
N LYS A 36 14.43 29.90 3.39
CA LYS A 36 15.15 28.97 4.28
C LYS A 36 14.28 27.94 5.00
N ASP A 37 12.96 28.13 4.98
CA ASP A 37 12.01 27.23 5.63
C ASP A 37 11.69 26.02 4.76
N PHE A 38 12.05 26.08 3.46
CA PHE A 38 11.95 24.95 2.53
C PHE A 38 13.33 24.31 2.31
N LYS A 39 13.70 23.43 3.23
CA LYS A 39 14.95 22.64 3.14
C LYS A 39 14.67 21.33 2.40
N ILE A 40 15.74 20.64 1.98
CA ILE A 40 15.66 19.39 1.20
C ILE A 40 14.88 18.29 1.93
N THR A 41 14.98 18.20 3.25
CA THR A 41 14.32 17.15 4.05
C THR A 41 13.49 17.67 5.19
N GLU A 42 13.28 18.99 5.27
CA GLU A 42 12.51 19.61 6.33
C GLU A 42 11.79 20.85 5.79
N LEU A 43 10.47 20.79 5.77
CA LEU A 43 9.60 21.86 5.29
C LEU A 43 8.88 22.50 6.48
N HIS A 44 9.20 23.76 6.78
CA HIS A 44 8.51 24.53 7.79
C HIS A 44 7.34 25.28 7.16
N LEU A 45 6.15 24.91 7.56
CA LEU A 45 4.90 25.59 7.23
C LEU A 45 4.50 26.49 8.41
N MET A 46 3.49 27.35 8.24
CA MET A 46 3.07 28.33 9.26
C MET A 46 2.84 27.75 10.66
N ARG A 47 2.29 26.53 10.76
CA ARG A 47 1.90 25.90 12.04
C ARG A 47 2.42 24.49 12.23
N GLN A 48 3.18 23.96 11.29
CA GLN A 48 3.66 22.58 11.32
C GLN A 48 4.96 22.45 10.56
N THR A 49 5.73 21.44 10.91
CA THR A 49 6.95 21.05 10.21
C THR A 49 6.77 19.64 9.66
N ILE A 50 7.09 19.45 8.38
CA ILE A 50 7.17 18.15 7.75
C ILE A 50 8.64 17.77 7.67
N ALA A 51 9.04 16.75 8.37
CA ALA A 51 10.40 16.20 8.29
C ALA A 51 10.37 14.87 7.50
N LEU A 52 11.33 14.72 6.58
CA LEU A 52 11.56 13.49 5.83
C LEU A 52 12.89 12.91 6.28
N GLN A 53 12.87 11.66 6.71
CA GLN A 53 14.05 10.99 7.23
C GLN A 53 14.10 9.56 6.71
N GLY A 54 15.28 9.06 6.34
CA GLY A 54 15.46 7.67 5.96
C GLY A 54 15.41 6.74 7.17
N ALA A 55 14.73 5.62 7.04
CA ALA A 55 14.65 4.59 8.09
C ALA A 55 16.00 3.98 8.46
N GLN A 56 17.03 4.14 7.61
CA GLN A 56 18.39 3.68 7.86
C GLN A 56 19.16 4.49 8.93
N SER A 57 18.56 5.58 9.45
CA SER A 57 19.19 6.44 10.45
C SER A 57 18.37 6.50 11.74
N PRO A 58 18.35 5.42 12.55
CA PRO A 58 17.53 5.34 13.77
C PRO A 58 17.76 6.49 14.76
N GLN A 59 19.00 6.97 14.86
CA GLN A 59 19.37 8.09 15.74
C GLN A 59 18.65 9.39 15.37
N GLN A 60 18.40 9.63 14.09
CA GLN A 60 17.67 10.82 13.64
C GLN A 60 16.17 10.72 13.99
N LEU A 61 15.62 9.49 14.00
CA LEU A 61 14.25 9.24 14.42
C LEU A 61 14.05 9.51 15.92
N ALA A 62 15.08 9.33 16.71
CA ALA A 62 15.04 9.51 18.16
C ALA A 62 15.05 10.99 18.61
N SER A 63 15.26 11.97 17.73
CA SER A 63 15.65 13.32 18.12
C SER A 63 14.51 14.30 18.42
N ARG A 64 13.26 14.00 17.99
CA ARG A 64 12.13 14.97 18.17
C ARG A 64 10.79 14.26 18.35
N PRO A 65 9.82 14.89 19.09
CA PRO A 65 8.47 14.38 19.19
C PRO A 65 7.75 14.48 17.84
N ILE A 66 6.90 13.48 17.54
CA ILE A 66 6.15 13.35 16.30
C ILE A 66 4.67 13.25 16.65
N LYS A 67 3.81 14.02 15.96
CA LYS A 67 2.36 13.90 16.09
C LYS A 67 1.76 12.98 15.03
N LEU A 68 2.26 13.09 13.78
CA LEU A 68 1.81 12.27 12.64
C LEU A 68 3.01 11.57 12.04
N LEU A 69 2.96 10.24 12.00
CA LEU A 69 3.97 9.40 11.37
C LEU A 69 3.40 8.82 10.07
N PHE A 70 4.16 8.95 8.99
CA PHE A 70 3.92 8.27 7.72
C PHE A 70 5.13 7.39 7.43
N ALA A 71 4.98 6.09 7.61
CA ALA A 71 6.00 5.09 7.31
C ALA A 71 5.66 4.42 5.97
N ASP A 72 6.53 4.60 4.99
CA ASP A 72 6.34 4.06 3.66
C ASP A 72 7.33 2.94 3.36
N GLU A 73 6.92 1.93 2.63
CA GLU A 73 7.70 0.74 2.28
C GLU A 73 8.29 0.01 3.51
N LEU A 74 7.45 -0.18 4.54
CA LEU A 74 7.85 -0.69 5.85
C LEU A 74 8.61 -2.01 5.79
N ASP A 75 8.21 -2.95 4.92
CA ASP A 75 8.87 -4.25 4.76
C ASP A 75 10.30 -4.17 4.20
N LYS A 76 10.66 -3.02 3.63
CA LYS A 76 12.02 -2.75 3.12
C LYS A 76 12.91 -2.01 4.11
N TRP A 77 12.39 -1.73 5.31
CA TRP A 77 13.19 -1.07 6.34
C TRP A 77 14.24 -2.02 6.94
N PRO A 78 15.36 -1.49 7.46
CA PRO A 78 16.36 -2.31 8.10
C PRO A 78 15.78 -3.07 9.29
N ALA A 79 16.07 -4.35 9.37
CA ALA A 79 15.75 -5.16 10.54
C ALA A 79 16.47 -4.64 11.80
N ALA A 80 15.90 -4.93 12.97
CA ALA A 80 16.54 -4.63 14.25
C ALA A 80 17.94 -5.19 14.33
N SER A 81 18.88 -4.41 14.87
CA SER A 81 20.23 -4.87 15.16
C SER A 81 20.34 -5.37 16.61
N LYS A 82 21.44 -6.11 16.92
CA LYS A 82 21.69 -6.54 18.31
C LYS A 82 21.86 -5.38 19.30
N LYS A 83 22.06 -4.14 18.81
CA LYS A 83 22.35 -2.96 19.63
C LYS A 83 21.24 -1.93 19.69
N GLU A 84 20.32 -1.96 18.71
CA GLU A 84 19.25 -0.96 18.61
C GLU A 84 17.92 -1.64 18.27
N ALA A 85 16.83 -1.11 18.82
CA ALA A 85 15.48 -1.47 18.44
C ALA A 85 15.26 -1.18 16.93
N ASP A 86 14.26 -1.81 16.33
CA ASP A 86 13.89 -1.54 14.94
C ASP A 86 13.43 -0.08 14.77
N ALA A 87 13.54 0.40 13.54
CA ALA A 87 13.25 1.80 13.23
C ALA A 87 11.79 2.18 13.49
N LEU A 88 10.85 1.24 13.30
CA LEU A 88 9.43 1.48 13.57
C LEU A 88 9.20 1.68 15.07
N SER A 89 9.70 0.79 15.91
CA SER A 89 9.59 0.91 17.38
C SER A 89 10.13 2.24 17.89
N LEU A 90 11.30 2.67 17.37
CA LEU A 90 11.88 3.96 17.72
C LEU A 90 11.01 5.15 17.29
N ALA A 91 10.41 5.10 16.12
CA ALA A 91 9.50 6.13 15.62
C ALA A 91 8.20 6.17 16.43
N MET A 92 7.62 5.02 16.77
CA MET A 92 6.41 4.90 17.58
C MET A 92 6.59 5.47 19.00
N GLU A 93 7.77 5.30 19.61
CA GLU A 93 8.09 5.93 20.90
C GLU A 93 7.98 7.48 20.85
N ARG A 94 8.25 8.10 19.71
CA ARG A 94 8.15 9.56 19.54
C ARG A 94 6.73 10.08 19.42
N LEU A 95 5.78 9.22 19.09
CA LEU A 95 4.37 9.56 19.04
C LEU A 95 3.77 9.73 20.45
N LYS A 96 4.29 9.06 21.46
CA LYS A 96 3.77 9.08 22.83
C LYS A 96 3.68 10.45 23.47
N THR A 97 4.42 11.46 22.96
CA THR A 97 4.37 12.84 23.42
C THR A 97 3.02 13.51 23.14
N TYR A 98 2.33 13.09 22.09
CA TYR A 98 1.03 13.64 21.70
C TYR A 98 -0.09 12.65 21.95
N ARG A 99 -1.11 13.08 22.71
CA ARG A 99 -2.26 12.21 23.04
C ARG A 99 -3.08 11.85 21.80
N ASP A 100 -3.18 12.77 20.85
CA ASP A 100 -3.93 12.64 19.59
C ASP A 100 -3.02 12.33 18.39
N HIS A 101 -1.97 11.53 18.62
CA HIS A 101 -1.07 11.10 17.57
C HIS A 101 -1.71 10.10 16.60
N LYS A 102 -1.13 9.98 15.40
CA LYS A 102 -1.50 8.95 14.43
C LYS A 102 -0.27 8.42 13.69
N ALA A 103 -0.22 7.11 13.50
CA ALA A 103 0.69 6.43 12.59
C ALA A 103 -0.08 5.91 11.36
N ILE A 104 0.50 6.07 10.18
CA ILE A 104 0.04 5.46 8.93
C ILE A 104 1.23 4.69 8.37
N LEU A 105 1.05 3.39 8.26
CA LEU A 105 2.06 2.44 7.79
C LEU A 105 1.60 1.91 6.43
N SER A 106 2.49 1.91 5.45
CA SER A 106 2.22 1.36 4.12
C SER A 106 3.40 0.55 3.60
N SER A 107 3.12 -0.55 2.96
CA SER A 107 4.11 -1.36 2.26
C SER A 107 3.45 -2.40 1.37
N THR A 108 4.18 -2.89 0.38
CA THR A 108 3.94 -4.17 -0.25
C THR A 108 4.44 -5.26 0.70
N PRO A 109 3.62 -6.25 1.09
CA PRO A 109 4.07 -7.34 1.95
C PRO A 109 5.10 -8.21 1.20
N THR A 110 6.08 -8.73 1.93
CA THR A 110 7.15 -9.56 1.33
C THR A 110 7.10 -11.00 1.80
N VAL A 111 6.93 -11.22 3.08
CA VAL A 111 6.83 -12.53 3.74
C VAL A 111 5.81 -12.46 4.88
N GLU A 112 5.28 -13.60 5.31
CA GLU A 112 4.29 -13.66 6.41
C GLU A 112 4.81 -13.06 7.72
N SER A 113 6.10 -13.19 8.00
CA SER A 113 6.73 -12.57 9.18
C SER A 113 7.11 -11.10 8.96
N GLY A 114 6.83 -10.52 7.78
CA GLY A 114 7.12 -9.13 7.44
C GLY A 114 6.33 -8.14 8.30
N PRO A 115 6.93 -6.99 8.66
CA PRO A 115 6.31 -6.04 9.58
C PRO A 115 4.94 -5.57 9.11
N ILE A 116 4.75 -5.24 7.83
CA ILE A 116 3.44 -4.76 7.36
C ILE A 116 2.36 -5.83 7.46
N TRP A 117 2.70 -7.10 7.21
CA TRP A 117 1.74 -8.19 7.33
C TRP A 117 1.36 -8.46 8.77
N GLN A 118 2.33 -8.38 9.70
CA GLN A 118 2.08 -8.51 11.12
C GLN A 118 1.19 -7.36 11.65
N GLU A 119 1.42 -6.13 11.21
CA GLU A 119 0.56 -4.98 11.54
C GLU A 119 -0.85 -5.13 10.95
N TYR A 120 -0.97 -5.70 9.73
CA TYR A 120 -2.27 -6.01 9.14
C TYR A 120 -3.03 -7.03 9.99
N LEU A 121 -2.39 -8.13 10.40
CA LEU A 121 -3.01 -9.18 11.21
C LEU A 121 -3.36 -8.72 12.63
N ALA A 122 -2.59 -7.81 13.21
CA ALA A 122 -2.86 -7.23 14.52
C ALA A 122 -4.02 -6.24 14.51
N GLY A 123 -4.41 -5.71 13.37
CA GLY A 123 -5.47 -4.73 13.21
C GLY A 123 -6.80 -5.33 12.77
N SER A 124 -7.67 -4.46 12.30
CA SER A 124 -9.07 -4.78 11.94
C SER A 124 -9.23 -5.59 10.65
N GLN A 125 -8.16 -5.83 9.89
CA GLN A 125 -8.12 -6.65 8.67
C GLN A 125 -9.24 -6.34 7.67
N HIS A 126 -9.44 -5.05 7.38
CA HIS A 126 -10.46 -4.65 6.43
C HIS A 126 -10.13 -5.13 5.01
N GLN A 127 -11.15 -5.68 4.36
CA GLN A 127 -11.15 -6.04 2.95
C GLN A 127 -12.25 -5.28 2.22
N TYR A 128 -12.00 -4.91 0.98
CA TYR A 128 -12.98 -4.18 0.17
C TYR A 128 -13.91 -5.16 -0.55
N HIS A 129 -15.18 -5.16 -0.17
CA HIS A 129 -16.23 -5.99 -0.76
C HIS A 129 -16.92 -5.22 -1.87
N VAL A 130 -17.11 -5.84 -3.01
CA VAL A 130 -17.79 -5.25 -4.17
C VAL A 130 -19.04 -6.04 -4.53
N PRO A 131 -20.12 -5.40 -5.02
CA PRO A 131 -21.32 -6.11 -5.41
C PRO A 131 -21.14 -6.85 -6.74
N CYS A 132 -21.69 -8.06 -6.83
CA CYS A 132 -21.86 -8.75 -8.10
C CYS A 132 -22.88 -8.02 -8.96
N PRO A 133 -22.60 -7.71 -10.24
CA PRO A 133 -23.57 -7.04 -11.10
C PRO A 133 -24.82 -7.88 -11.41
N GLU A 134 -24.75 -9.20 -11.26
CA GLU A 134 -25.86 -10.11 -11.56
C GLU A 134 -26.75 -10.42 -10.33
N CYS A 135 -26.14 -10.79 -9.20
CA CYS A 135 -26.90 -11.19 -8.01
C CYS A 135 -26.86 -10.20 -6.85
N GLY A 136 -26.05 -9.14 -6.95
CA GLY A 136 -25.92 -8.12 -5.89
C GLY A 136 -25.14 -8.57 -4.65
N ALA A 137 -24.71 -9.81 -4.55
CA ALA A 137 -23.95 -10.31 -3.42
C ALA A 137 -22.59 -9.59 -3.31
N LEU A 138 -22.22 -9.22 -2.09
CA LEU A 138 -20.95 -8.55 -1.81
C LEU A 138 -19.84 -9.58 -1.55
N PHE A 139 -18.74 -9.48 -2.29
CA PHE A 139 -17.60 -10.39 -2.17
C PHE A 139 -16.27 -9.66 -2.35
N VAL A 140 -15.19 -10.27 -1.88
CA VAL A 140 -13.82 -9.80 -2.04
C VAL A 140 -13.26 -10.32 -3.35
N LEU A 141 -12.57 -9.46 -4.12
CA LEU A 141 -11.87 -9.88 -5.34
C LEU A 141 -10.63 -10.70 -4.98
N GLN A 142 -10.61 -11.96 -5.40
CA GLN A 142 -9.53 -12.90 -5.18
C GLN A 142 -9.02 -13.46 -6.51
N TRP A 143 -7.74 -13.85 -6.56
CA TRP A 143 -7.11 -14.33 -7.78
C TRP A 143 -7.76 -15.62 -8.31
N GLU A 144 -8.22 -16.49 -7.44
CA GLU A 144 -8.86 -17.76 -7.74
C GLU A 144 -10.17 -17.60 -8.53
N GLN A 145 -10.77 -16.42 -8.49
CA GLN A 145 -11.98 -16.07 -9.24
C GLN A 145 -11.68 -15.65 -10.68
N VAL A 146 -10.40 -15.35 -11.00
CA VAL A 146 -10.00 -14.90 -12.33
C VAL A 146 -9.92 -16.09 -13.29
N GLN A 147 -10.74 -16.06 -14.34
CA GLN A 147 -10.70 -17.06 -15.41
C GLN A 147 -10.21 -16.45 -16.71
N TYR A 148 -9.30 -17.16 -17.37
CA TYR A 148 -8.73 -16.77 -18.64
C TYR A 148 -8.31 -17.99 -19.46
N PRO A 149 -8.26 -17.91 -20.82
CA PRO A 149 -7.83 -19.00 -21.71
C PRO A 149 -6.30 -19.19 -21.63
N ALA A 150 -5.83 -20.08 -20.75
CA ALA A 150 -4.41 -20.22 -20.40
C ALA A 150 -3.51 -20.56 -21.62
N ASP A 151 -3.99 -21.33 -22.60
CA ASP A 151 -3.21 -21.74 -23.78
C ASP A 151 -3.20 -20.70 -24.92
N ALA A 152 -3.94 -19.61 -24.77
CA ALA A 152 -4.06 -18.59 -25.80
C ALA A 152 -2.88 -17.59 -25.80
N LYS A 153 -2.77 -16.82 -26.89
CA LYS A 153 -1.84 -15.69 -26.99
C LYS A 153 -2.26 -14.56 -26.04
N SER A 154 -1.29 -13.76 -25.60
CA SER A 154 -1.50 -12.69 -24.63
C SER A 154 -2.61 -11.70 -24.99
N GLU A 155 -2.78 -11.37 -26.26
CA GLU A 155 -3.85 -10.48 -26.73
C GLU A 155 -5.24 -11.09 -26.52
N TYR A 156 -5.38 -12.40 -26.80
CA TYR A 156 -6.63 -13.10 -26.61
C TYR A 156 -6.94 -13.30 -25.12
N ILE A 157 -5.93 -13.57 -24.29
CA ILE A 157 -6.07 -13.58 -22.83
C ILE A 157 -6.59 -12.25 -22.32
N ARG A 158 -5.98 -11.13 -22.74
CA ARG A 158 -6.40 -9.78 -22.31
C ARG A 158 -7.88 -9.51 -22.61
N ALA A 159 -8.34 -9.94 -23.79
CA ALA A 159 -9.71 -9.69 -24.24
C ALA A 159 -10.76 -10.63 -23.65
N ASN A 160 -10.36 -11.81 -23.16
CA ASN A 160 -11.28 -12.87 -22.74
C ASN A 160 -11.07 -13.31 -21.28
N THR A 161 -10.51 -12.43 -20.45
CA THR A 161 -10.41 -12.64 -19.00
C THR A 161 -11.69 -12.11 -18.33
N CYS A 162 -12.25 -12.89 -17.42
CA CYS A 162 -13.40 -12.50 -16.61
C CYS A 162 -13.16 -12.90 -15.15
N LEU A 163 -14.01 -12.41 -14.27
CA LEU A 163 -14.12 -12.80 -12.87
C LEU A 163 -15.35 -13.66 -12.68
N ILE A 164 -15.25 -14.73 -11.91
CA ILE A 164 -16.40 -15.56 -11.55
C ILE A 164 -16.91 -15.16 -10.17
N CYS A 165 -18.18 -14.83 -10.10
CA CYS A 165 -18.84 -14.54 -8.82
C CYS A 165 -18.83 -15.81 -7.96
N PRO A 166 -18.34 -15.78 -6.71
CA PRO A 166 -18.31 -16.95 -5.84
C PRO A 166 -19.71 -17.40 -5.40
N GLU A 167 -20.70 -16.49 -5.42
CA GLU A 167 -22.05 -16.76 -4.93
C GLU A 167 -23.00 -17.33 -6.01
N CYS A 168 -22.99 -16.75 -7.22
CA CYS A 168 -23.92 -17.17 -8.27
C CYS A 168 -23.25 -17.82 -9.48
N GLY A 169 -21.92 -17.86 -9.55
CA GLY A 169 -21.18 -18.43 -10.66
C GLY A 169 -21.20 -17.60 -11.95
N ALA A 170 -21.77 -16.40 -11.95
CA ALA A 170 -21.79 -15.55 -13.13
C ALA A 170 -20.41 -15.08 -13.55
N ALA A 171 -20.14 -15.08 -14.86
CA ALA A 171 -18.92 -14.52 -15.42
C ALA A 171 -19.06 -13.00 -15.54
N ILE A 172 -18.21 -12.27 -14.84
CA ILE A 172 -18.21 -10.82 -14.75
C ILE A 172 -17.11 -10.28 -15.66
N GLU A 173 -17.48 -9.49 -16.66
CA GLU A 173 -16.55 -8.86 -17.57
C GLU A 173 -15.93 -7.59 -16.98
N GLU A 174 -14.72 -7.22 -17.45
CA GLU A 174 -13.96 -6.03 -17.01
C GLU A 174 -14.78 -4.74 -17.02
N ARG A 175 -15.71 -4.58 -17.97
CA ARG A 175 -16.57 -3.37 -18.06
C ARG A 175 -17.39 -3.09 -16.81
N HIS A 176 -17.69 -4.10 -16.00
CA HIS A 176 -18.45 -3.96 -14.76
C HIS A 176 -17.61 -3.49 -13.58
N LYS A 177 -16.28 -3.61 -13.68
CA LYS A 177 -15.33 -3.31 -12.60
C LYS A 177 -15.53 -1.92 -12.00
N HIS A 178 -15.68 -0.89 -12.83
CA HIS A 178 -15.84 0.47 -12.34
C HIS A 178 -17.08 0.62 -11.47
N GLY A 179 -18.24 0.16 -11.94
CA GLY A 179 -19.47 0.20 -11.16
C GLY A 179 -19.41 -0.65 -9.88
N MET A 180 -18.75 -1.81 -9.92
CA MET A 180 -18.51 -2.62 -8.73
C MET A 180 -17.66 -1.86 -7.70
N LEU A 181 -16.60 -1.17 -8.14
CA LEU A 181 -15.74 -0.38 -7.25
C LEU A 181 -16.45 0.83 -6.64
N GLU A 182 -17.33 1.50 -7.38
CA GLU A 182 -18.10 2.64 -6.86
C GLU A 182 -19.08 2.25 -5.76
N HIS A 183 -19.61 1.04 -5.82
CA HIS A 183 -20.63 0.56 -4.89
C HIS A 183 -20.09 -0.43 -3.85
N GLY A 184 -18.77 -0.56 -3.76
CA GLY A 184 -18.12 -1.41 -2.77
C GLY A 184 -18.06 -0.76 -1.39
N GLU A 185 -17.75 -1.60 -0.39
CA GLU A 185 -17.58 -1.16 0.98
C GLU A 185 -16.47 -1.91 1.72
N TRP A 186 -15.84 -1.23 2.66
CA TRP A 186 -14.86 -1.84 3.54
C TRP A 186 -15.54 -2.60 4.68
N ARG A 187 -15.17 -3.86 4.86
CA ARG A 187 -15.64 -4.70 5.99
C ARG A 187 -14.45 -5.25 6.76
N SER A 188 -14.54 -5.19 8.08
CA SER A 188 -13.56 -5.84 8.96
C SER A 188 -13.80 -7.34 8.99
N SER A 189 -12.73 -8.13 8.90
CA SER A 189 -12.74 -9.58 9.14
C SER A 189 -12.26 -9.94 10.55
N SER A 190 -11.78 -8.96 11.33
CA SER A 190 -11.33 -9.13 12.73
C SER A 190 -12.10 -8.17 13.65
N PRO A 191 -13.33 -8.53 14.07
CA PRO A 191 -14.16 -7.65 14.88
C PRO A 191 -13.62 -7.43 16.31
N ASP A 192 -12.76 -8.33 16.80
CA ASP A 192 -12.14 -8.25 18.12
C ASP A 192 -10.83 -7.44 18.15
N ALA A 193 -10.43 -6.88 16.99
CA ALA A 193 -9.24 -6.03 16.91
C ALA A 193 -9.41 -4.74 17.74
N PRO A 194 -8.31 -4.15 18.26
CA PRO A 194 -8.36 -2.87 18.96
C PRO A 194 -9.01 -1.78 18.09
N GLU A 195 -9.92 -0.99 18.67
CA GLU A 195 -10.69 0.03 17.95
C GLU A 195 -9.83 1.12 17.28
N ASP A 196 -8.65 1.36 17.83
CA ASP A 196 -7.68 2.36 17.37
C ASP A 196 -6.69 1.82 16.33
N VAL A 197 -6.69 0.50 16.07
CA VAL A 197 -5.79 -0.15 15.09
C VAL A 197 -6.60 -0.62 13.88
N ARG A 198 -6.60 0.19 12.82
CA ARG A 198 -7.27 -0.15 11.57
C ARG A 198 -6.27 -0.58 10.52
N SER A 199 -6.48 -1.75 9.95
CA SER A 199 -5.65 -2.31 8.89
C SER A 199 -6.47 -2.64 7.64
N TYR A 200 -5.84 -2.47 6.48
CA TYR A 200 -6.49 -2.58 5.17
C TYR A 200 -5.58 -3.35 4.21
N GLN A 201 -6.17 -4.23 3.43
CA GLN A 201 -5.48 -4.91 2.34
C GLN A 201 -6.23 -4.65 1.04
N LEU A 202 -5.48 -4.32 -0.03
CA LEU A 202 -6.04 -4.04 -1.35
C LEU A 202 -5.10 -4.57 -2.44
N SER A 203 -5.59 -5.50 -3.25
CA SER A 203 -4.84 -6.06 -4.38
C SER A 203 -4.98 -5.20 -5.65
N GLU A 204 -4.11 -5.46 -6.64
CA GLU A 204 -4.19 -4.82 -7.96
C GLU A 204 -5.46 -5.20 -8.74
N LEU A 205 -6.21 -6.24 -8.32
CA LEU A 205 -7.51 -6.57 -8.88
C LEU A 205 -8.52 -5.42 -8.80
N TYR A 206 -8.38 -4.57 -7.79
CA TYR A 206 -9.21 -3.37 -7.59
C TYR A 206 -8.70 -2.14 -8.35
N SER A 207 -7.53 -2.21 -8.97
CA SER A 207 -6.96 -1.03 -9.65
C SER A 207 -7.80 -0.63 -10.87
N PRO A 208 -8.25 0.62 -10.98
CA PRO A 208 -8.94 1.09 -12.18
C PRO A 208 -8.00 1.27 -13.39
N TRP A 209 -6.68 1.23 -13.16
CA TRP A 209 -5.67 1.40 -14.21
C TRP A 209 -5.11 0.07 -14.74
N SER A 210 -5.31 -1.03 -14.02
CA SER A 210 -4.87 -2.38 -14.42
C SER A 210 -6.08 -3.23 -14.76
N SER A 211 -6.12 -3.81 -15.96
CA SER A 211 -7.18 -4.76 -16.32
C SER A 211 -6.89 -6.16 -15.75
N TRP A 212 -7.95 -6.93 -15.46
CA TRP A 212 -7.82 -8.32 -15.06
C TRP A 212 -7.09 -9.15 -16.13
N GLY A 213 -7.32 -8.85 -17.41
CA GLY A 213 -6.62 -9.50 -18.50
C GLY A 213 -5.13 -9.17 -18.56
N ALA A 214 -4.71 -7.96 -18.16
CA ALA A 214 -3.29 -7.63 -18.04
C ALA A 214 -2.64 -8.40 -16.89
N LEU A 215 -3.34 -8.54 -15.77
CA LEU A 215 -2.90 -9.35 -14.63
C LEU A 215 -2.79 -10.84 -15.00
N ALA A 216 -3.75 -11.37 -15.77
CA ALA A 216 -3.69 -12.75 -16.25
C ALA A 216 -2.47 -13.02 -17.14
N VAL A 217 -2.11 -12.09 -18.02
CA VAL A 217 -0.89 -12.21 -18.83
C VAL A 217 0.37 -12.14 -17.95
N LYS A 218 0.39 -11.25 -16.96
CA LYS A 218 1.50 -11.11 -16.00
C LYS A 218 1.68 -12.38 -15.18
N TYR A 219 0.57 -12.95 -14.69
CA TYR A 219 0.59 -14.20 -13.94
C TYR A 219 1.09 -15.37 -14.78
N LYS A 220 0.57 -15.55 -16.00
CA LYS A 220 1.00 -16.60 -16.91
C LYS A 220 2.51 -16.57 -17.18
N ALA A 221 3.07 -15.36 -17.38
CA ALA A 221 4.51 -15.19 -17.58
C ALA A 221 5.31 -15.55 -16.31
N ALA A 222 4.80 -15.21 -15.14
CA ALA A 222 5.40 -15.56 -13.86
C ALA A 222 5.33 -17.07 -13.58
N GLU A 223 4.19 -17.68 -13.86
CA GLU A 223 3.97 -19.14 -13.73
C GLU A 223 4.89 -19.94 -14.65
N GLN A 224 5.07 -19.51 -15.91
CA GLN A 224 6.02 -20.15 -16.82
C GLN A 224 7.45 -20.14 -16.26
N GLN A 225 7.92 -18.99 -15.75
CA GLN A 225 9.24 -18.89 -15.15
C GLN A 225 9.36 -19.73 -13.86
N TYR A 226 8.30 -19.78 -13.06
CA TYR A 226 8.26 -20.64 -11.88
C TYR A 226 8.44 -22.12 -12.24
N ASN A 227 7.80 -22.59 -13.31
CA ASN A 227 7.95 -23.95 -13.82
C ASN A 227 9.35 -24.24 -14.38
N GLU A 228 10.08 -23.20 -14.78
CA GLU A 228 11.49 -23.24 -15.18
C GLU A 228 12.45 -23.16 -13.97
N GLY A 229 11.93 -23.07 -12.74
CA GLY A 229 12.70 -23.00 -11.50
C GLY A 229 13.04 -21.56 -11.04
N ILE A 230 12.48 -20.53 -11.68
CA ILE A 230 12.71 -19.12 -11.34
C ILE A 230 11.53 -18.61 -10.48
N VAL A 231 11.71 -18.60 -9.16
CA VAL A 231 10.65 -18.30 -8.18
C VAL A 231 10.31 -16.80 -8.11
N GLY A 232 11.28 -15.92 -8.33
CA GLY A 232 11.15 -14.47 -8.10
C GLY A 232 9.93 -13.80 -8.76
N PRO A 233 9.61 -14.05 -10.03
CA PRO A 233 8.45 -13.46 -10.70
C PRO A 233 7.10 -13.87 -10.09
N ALA A 234 6.96 -15.13 -9.67
CA ALA A 234 5.74 -15.61 -9.00
C ALA A 234 5.60 -14.95 -7.61
N GLN A 235 6.67 -14.91 -6.83
CA GLN A 235 6.70 -14.20 -5.55
C GLN A 235 6.35 -12.72 -5.73
N ASN A 236 6.92 -12.06 -6.74
CA ASN A 236 6.60 -10.66 -7.01
C ASN A 236 5.14 -10.45 -7.43
N PHE A 237 4.53 -11.39 -8.13
CA PHE A 237 3.11 -11.32 -8.47
C PHE A 237 2.25 -11.41 -7.20
N CYS A 238 2.53 -12.36 -6.30
CA CYS A 238 1.81 -12.46 -5.02
C CYS A 238 1.98 -11.18 -4.21
N ASN A 239 3.22 -10.72 -4.00
CA ASN A 239 3.49 -9.57 -3.14
C ASN A 239 2.94 -8.27 -3.72
N SER A 240 3.25 -7.97 -5.00
CA SER A 240 2.96 -6.67 -5.59
C SER A 240 1.58 -6.58 -6.23
N SER A 241 1.07 -7.67 -6.84
CA SER A 241 -0.24 -7.63 -7.51
C SER A 241 -1.37 -8.10 -6.61
N LEU A 242 -1.13 -9.11 -5.75
CA LEU A 242 -2.16 -9.60 -4.85
C LEU A 242 -2.09 -8.96 -3.45
N ALA A 243 -1.04 -8.21 -3.15
CA ALA A 243 -0.76 -7.65 -1.82
C ALA A 243 -0.75 -8.73 -0.72
N MET A 244 -0.16 -9.88 -1.03
CA MET A 244 -0.04 -11.03 -0.15
C MET A 244 1.42 -11.43 -0.01
N PRO A 245 1.85 -11.95 1.17
CA PRO A 245 3.21 -12.43 1.39
C PRO A 245 3.51 -13.73 0.66
#